data_2083e9ec41eddc6feb22d7e96a0557a9
#
_entry.id   2083e9ec41eddc6feb22d7e96a0557a9
#
_cell.length_a   1.000
_cell.length_b   1.000
_cell.length_c   1.000
_cell.angle_alpha   90.00
_cell.angle_beta   90.00
_cell.angle_gamma   90.00
#
_symmetry.space_group_name_H-M   'P 1'
#
loop_
_entity.id
_entity.type
_entity.pdbx_description
1 polymer ?
#
loop_
_entity_poly.entity_id
_entity_poly.type
_entity_poly.pdbx_seq_one_letter_code
_entity_poly.pdbx_strand_id
1 'polypeptide(L)'
;MKQDQHLVELAKETLATFKHIVEQAQQKQRAVHGVDAGAFANANTFTDTGASRNLATINRENQDGYISLIREPAIARMLLEDEKGDQQLLYVTRKFQVPLRNDAQLASYHSAKGRLASLPVGDALEVNGHKYTVIESAYFKPRLDELGWDALDTRFDHEELSACTIDSLRALLRALDAKAADDFDAMLEAGATEQHIHQGLMHRIRQSMALRDQPILDKFQDEIFRLPLDSQLMIM
;
A
#
# COMPACT_ATOMS: atom_id res chain seq x y z
N MET A 1 -11.44 -21.43 5.91
CA MET A 1 -11.51 -21.66 4.46
C MET A 1 -11.74 -20.37 3.65
N LYS A 2 -12.86 -19.63 3.78
CA LYS A 2 -13.05 -18.38 3.01
C LYS A 2 -12.00 -17.32 3.33
N GLN A 3 -11.71 -17.09 4.61
CA GLN A 3 -10.72 -16.08 5.04
C GLN A 3 -9.31 -16.43 4.53
N ASP A 4 -8.87 -17.66 4.63
CA ASP A 4 -7.53 -18.06 4.19
C ASP A 4 -7.34 -17.86 2.69
N GLN A 5 -8.34 -18.22 1.89
CA GLN A 5 -8.31 -17.96 0.44
C GLN A 5 -8.23 -16.48 0.12
N HIS A 6 -9.02 -15.65 0.81
CA HIS A 6 -9.01 -14.21 0.64
C HIS A 6 -7.65 -13.59 0.99
N LEU A 7 -7.05 -13.99 2.12
CA LEU A 7 -5.71 -13.54 2.54
C LEU A 7 -4.61 -13.94 1.54
N VAL A 8 -4.75 -15.10 0.90
CA VAL A 8 -3.84 -15.55 -0.17
C VAL A 8 -3.94 -14.66 -1.40
N GLU A 9 -5.15 -14.38 -1.84
CA GLU A 9 -5.38 -13.50 -2.99
C GLU A 9 -4.86 -12.10 -2.70
N LEU A 10 -5.17 -11.55 -1.53
CA LEU A 10 -4.63 -10.28 -1.04
C LEU A 10 -3.10 -10.27 -1.07
N ALA A 11 -2.45 -11.34 -0.57
CA ALA A 11 -1.00 -11.43 -0.53
C ALA A 11 -0.40 -11.47 -1.94
N LYS A 12 -0.93 -12.30 -2.84
CA LYS A 12 -0.48 -12.40 -4.24
C LYS A 12 -0.62 -11.06 -4.95
N GLU A 13 -1.78 -10.43 -4.85
CA GLU A 13 -2.09 -9.16 -5.48
C GLU A 13 -1.21 -8.03 -4.94
N THR A 14 -1.03 -7.95 -3.62
CA THR A 14 -0.20 -6.91 -2.99
C THR A 14 1.25 -7.01 -3.43
N LEU A 15 1.86 -8.20 -3.39
CA LEU A 15 3.25 -8.39 -3.78
C LEU A 15 3.48 -8.16 -5.29
N ALA A 16 2.51 -8.55 -6.14
CA ALA A 16 2.53 -8.26 -7.57
C ALA A 16 2.43 -6.75 -7.83
N THR A 17 1.56 -6.05 -7.08
CA THR A 17 1.39 -4.60 -7.20
C THR A 17 2.64 -3.85 -6.74
N PHE A 18 3.32 -4.28 -5.68
CA PHE A 18 4.62 -3.69 -5.28
C PHE A 18 5.63 -3.74 -6.41
N LYS A 19 5.79 -4.90 -7.03
CA LYS A 19 6.68 -5.06 -8.18
C LYS A 19 6.30 -4.11 -9.32
N HIS A 20 5.02 -4.03 -9.62
CA HIS A 20 4.52 -3.16 -10.69
C HIS A 20 4.76 -1.67 -10.40
N ILE A 21 4.47 -1.19 -9.16
CA ILE A 21 4.73 0.20 -8.75
C ILE A 21 6.21 0.52 -8.92
N VAL A 22 7.09 -0.37 -8.47
CA VAL A 22 8.55 -0.18 -8.54
C VAL A 22 9.03 -0.14 -9.99
N GLU A 23 8.57 -1.04 -10.84
CA GLU A 23 8.89 -1.04 -12.27
C GLU A 23 8.47 0.26 -12.96
N GLN A 24 7.26 0.76 -12.68
CA GLN A 24 6.78 2.04 -13.20
C GLN A 24 7.60 3.23 -12.67
N ALA A 25 7.92 3.23 -11.38
CA ALA A 25 8.75 4.27 -10.77
C ALA A 25 10.16 4.30 -11.39
N GLN A 26 10.79 3.14 -11.57
CA GLN A 26 12.11 3.02 -12.22
C GLN A 26 12.07 3.47 -13.68
N GLN A 27 11.03 3.11 -14.43
CA GLN A 27 10.85 3.56 -15.81
C GLN A 27 10.74 5.07 -15.90
N LYS A 28 9.93 5.69 -15.04
CA LYS A 28 9.77 7.14 -14.97
C LYS A 28 11.04 7.85 -14.53
N GLN A 29 11.75 7.31 -13.54
CA GLN A 29 13.04 7.83 -13.08
C GLN A 29 14.08 7.88 -14.22
N ARG A 30 14.19 6.80 -15.02
CA ARG A 30 15.09 6.74 -16.18
C ARG A 30 14.70 7.74 -17.25
N ALA A 31 13.40 7.93 -17.50
CA ALA A 31 12.92 8.91 -18.47
C ALA A 31 13.29 10.35 -18.08
N VAL A 32 13.21 10.69 -16.80
CA VAL A 32 13.62 12.01 -16.28
C VAL A 32 15.13 12.23 -16.48
N HIS A 33 15.97 11.21 -16.23
CA HIS A 33 17.42 11.32 -16.46
C HIS A 33 17.81 11.47 -17.95
N GLY A 34 17.03 10.90 -18.87
CA GLY A 34 17.29 10.98 -20.31
C GLY A 34 17.01 12.37 -20.91
N VAL A 35 16.20 13.19 -20.26
CA VAL A 35 15.85 14.54 -20.73
C VAL A 35 16.87 15.60 -20.29
N ASP A 36 17.63 15.36 -19.24
CA ASP A 36 18.49 16.38 -18.61
C ASP A 36 19.70 16.82 -19.45
N ALA A 37 20.27 15.98 -20.29
CA ALA A 37 21.51 16.30 -20.99
C ALA A 37 21.32 16.93 -22.37
N GLY A 38 20.22 16.64 -23.06
CA GLY A 38 20.01 17.07 -24.46
C GLY A 38 18.98 18.20 -24.64
N ALA A 39 17.96 18.23 -23.79
CA ALA A 39 16.87 19.20 -23.92
C ALA A 39 17.30 20.63 -23.52
N PHE A 40 18.22 20.77 -22.57
CA PHE A 40 18.74 22.08 -22.15
C PHE A 40 19.75 22.66 -23.13
N ALA A 41 20.45 21.86 -23.90
CA ALA A 41 21.42 22.35 -24.89
C ALA A 41 20.74 23.06 -26.07
N ASN A 42 19.48 22.75 -26.37
CA ASN A 42 18.72 23.36 -27.46
C ASN A 42 17.67 24.38 -27.01
N ALA A 43 17.47 24.59 -25.71
CA ALA A 43 16.49 25.53 -25.18
C ALA A 43 17.06 26.95 -25.07
N ASN A 44 17.55 27.51 -26.20
CA ASN A 44 17.98 28.92 -26.31
C ASN A 44 16.79 29.91 -26.21
N THR A 45 15.59 29.46 -25.81
CA THR A 45 14.36 30.26 -25.78
C THR A 45 13.83 30.56 -24.37
N PHE A 46 14.45 30.05 -23.32
CA PHE A 46 14.03 30.38 -21.94
C PHE A 46 14.78 31.67 -21.49
N THR A 47 14.18 32.81 -21.74
CA THR A 47 14.63 34.11 -21.23
C THR A 47 14.30 34.33 -19.76
N ASP A 48 13.59 33.38 -19.11
CA ASP A 48 13.18 33.48 -17.70
C ASP A 48 13.95 32.49 -16.84
N THR A 49 14.90 33.01 -16.07
CA THR A 49 15.66 32.23 -15.05
C THR A 49 14.78 31.67 -13.94
N GLY A 50 13.59 32.23 -13.72
CA GLY A 50 12.60 31.71 -12.76
C GLY A 50 11.96 30.42 -13.25
N ALA A 51 11.55 30.33 -14.50
CA ALA A 51 10.97 29.14 -15.10
C ALA A 51 11.94 27.94 -15.09
N SER A 52 13.22 28.18 -15.40
CA SER A 52 14.26 27.14 -15.38
C SER A 52 14.50 26.60 -13.97
N ARG A 53 14.49 27.45 -12.93
CA ARG A 53 14.65 27.04 -11.54
C ARG A 53 13.44 26.22 -11.07
N ASN A 54 12.22 26.64 -11.44
CA ASN A 54 11.00 25.92 -11.09
C ASN A 54 10.98 24.52 -11.73
N LEU A 55 11.37 24.38 -12.99
CA LEU A 55 11.47 23.08 -13.67
C LEU A 55 12.52 22.17 -13.02
N ALA A 56 13.67 22.71 -12.64
CA ALA A 56 14.71 21.94 -11.95
C ALA A 56 14.24 21.47 -10.56
N THR A 57 13.47 22.28 -9.83
CA THR A 57 12.88 21.92 -8.54
C THR A 57 11.85 20.82 -8.71
N ILE A 58 10.92 20.96 -9.66
CA ILE A 58 9.88 19.95 -9.96
C ILE A 58 10.53 18.61 -10.36
N ASN A 59 11.57 18.64 -11.19
CA ASN A 59 12.28 17.43 -11.59
C ASN A 59 12.97 16.74 -10.41
N ARG A 60 13.57 17.51 -9.49
CA ARG A 60 14.18 16.98 -8.28
C ARG A 60 13.12 16.36 -7.35
N GLU A 61 12.00 17.04 -7.12
CA GLU A 61 10.90 16.53 -6.30
C GLU A 61 10.30 15.25 -6.89
N ASN A 62 10.13 15.19 -8.21
CA ASN A 62 9.68 13.98 -8.90
C ASN A 62 10.69 12.84 -8.75
N GLN A 63 11.98 13.13 -8.88
CA GLN A 63 13.05 12.14 -8.72
C GLN A 63 13.07 11.57 -7.30
N ASP A 64 12.99 12.41 -6.27
CA ASP A 64 12.90 12.01 -4.87
C ASP A 64 11.63 11.18 -4.62
N GLY A 65 10.53 11.54 -5.28
CA GLY A 65 9.28 10.78 -5.26
C GLY A 65 9.43 9.38 -5.84
N TYR A 66 10.07 9.21 -7.00
CA TYR A 66 10.31 7.89 -7.58
C TYR A 66 11.26 7.05 -6.72
N ILE A 67 12.30 7.64 -6.14
CA ILE A 67 13.20 6.95 -5.20
C ILE A 67 12.41 6.46 -3.98
N SER A 68 11.50 7.28 -3.47
CA SER A 68 10.64 6.89 -2.35
C SER A 68 9.76 5.68 -2.69
N LEU A 69 9.12 5.66 -3.89
CA LEU A 69 8.31 4.53 -4.35
C LEU A 69 9.12 3.25 -4.59
N ILE A 70 10.36 3.38 -5.06
CA ILE A 70 11.26 2.24 -5.26
C ILE A 70 11.63 1.59 -3.92
N ARG A 71 11.70 2.38 -2.85
CA ARG A 71 12.02 1.87 -1.49
C ARG A 71 10.78 1.39 -0.74
N GLU A 72 9.66 2.10 -0.91
CA GLU A 72 8.41 1.86 -0.19
C GLU A 72 7.23 2.04 -1.17
N PRO A 73 6.88 0.98 -1.94
CA PRO A 73 5.90 1.08 -3.02
C PRO A 73 4.49 1.44 -2.53
N ALA A 74 4.06 0.91 -1.40
CA ALA A 74 2.81 1.28 -0.75
C ALA A 74 2.88 0.97 0.74
N ILE A 75 2.04 1.62 1.53
CA ILE A 75 1.92 1.43 3.00
C ILE A 75 0.55 0.90 3.41
N ALA A 76 -0.42 0.98 2.51
CA ALA A 76 -1.75 0.39 2.71
C ALA A 76 -2.39 -0.05 1.39
N ARG A 77 -3.33 -0.99 1.50
CA ARG A 77 -4.28 -1.42 0.49
C ARG A 77 -5.67 -1.30 1.07
N MET A 78 -6.61 -0.81 0.28
CA MET A 78 -7.99 -0.61 0.70
C MET A 78 -8.93 -1.06 -0.39
N LEU A 79 -9.99 -1.76 -0.03
CA LEU A 79 -11.14 -2.00 -0.89
C LEU A 79 -12.22 -1.01 -0.51
N LEU A 80 -12.62 -0.20 -1.46
CA LEU A 80 -13.60 0.87 -1.30
C LEU A 80 -14.84 0.52 -2.10
N GLU A 81 -16.00 0.86 -1.57
CA GLU A 81 -17.28 0.80 -2.27
C GLU A 81 -17.83 2.20 -2.46
N ASP A 82 -18.25 2.52 -3.67
CA ASP A 82 -18.87 3.80 -3.97
C ASP A 82 -20.41 3.76 -3.73
N GLU A 83 -21.08 4.89 -3.94
CA GLU A 83 -22.54 5.03 -3.76
C GLU A 83 -23.37 4.13 -4.67
N LYS A 84 -22.75 3.58 -5.74
CA LYS A 84 -23.43 2.69 -6.71
C LYS A 84 -23.20 1.22 -6.38
N GLY A 85 -22.36 0.91 -5.39
CA GLY A 85 -21.94 -0.43 -5.06
C GLY A 85 -20.77 -0.94 -5.90
N ASP A 86 -20.11 -0.05 -6.67
CA ASP A 86 -18.93 -0.41 -7.44
C ASP A 86 -17.71 -0.45 -6.52
N GLN A 87 -16.98 -1.56 -6.57
CA GLN A 87 -15.80 -1.75 -5.74
C GLN A 87 -14.54 -1.23 -6.44
N GLN A 88 -13.69 -0.57 -5.69
CA GLN A 88 -12.48 0.08 -6.16
C GLN A 88 -11.30 -0.27 -5.25
N LEU A 89 -10.22 -0.78 -5.86
CA LEU A 89 -8.99 -1.09 -5.14
C LEU A 89 -8.07 0.14 -5.11
N LEU A 90 -7.69 0.57 -3.90
CA LEU A 90 -6.81 1.69 -3.65
C LEU A 90 -5.56 1.25 -2.92
N TYR A 91 -4.39 1.53 -3.49
CA TYR A 91 -3.11 1.47 -2.78
C TYR A 91 -2.70 2.87 -2.33
N VAL A 92 -2.20 2.98 -1.11
CA VAL A 92 -1.78 4.25 -0.54
C VAL A 92 -0.27 4.26 -0.37
N THR A 93 0.35 5.31 -0.89
CA THR A 93 1.79 5.57 -0.77
C THR A 93 2.04 6.70 0.22
N ARG A 94 3.26 6.82 0.73
CA ARG A 94 3.58 7.86 1.70
C ARG A 94 3.48 9.28 1.13
N LYS A 95 4.06 9.56 -0.02
CA LYS A 95 4.13 10.94 -0.55
C LYS A 95 3.84 11.07 -2.04
N PHE A 96 4.17 10.08 -2.83
CA PHE A 96 4.20 10.19 -4.28
C PHE A 96 3.36 9.12 -4.94
N GLN A 97 2.88 9.37 -6.15
CA GLN A 97 2.04 8.42 -6.89
C GLN A 97 2.49 8.33 -8.35
N VAL A 98 2.30 7.16 -8.93
CA VAL A 98 2.46 6.90 -10.36
C VAL A 98 1.16 6.29 -10.90
N PRO A 99 0.80 6.50 -12.16
CA PRO A 99 -0.35 5.82 -12.73
C PRO A 99 -0.10 4.31 -12.77
N LEU A 100 -1.04 3.53 -12.25
CA LEU A 100 -1.07 2.08 -12.41
C LEU A 100 -1.83 1.72 -13.70
N ARG A 101 -1.45 0.62 -14.34
CA ARG A 101 -2.11 0.14 -15.56
C ARG A 101 -3.28 -0.80 -15.28
N ASN A 102 -3.48 -1.15 -14.02
CA ASN A 102 -4.53 -2.07 -13.58
C ASN A 102 -5.73 -1.27 -13.08
N ASP A 103 -6.83 -1.93 -12.76
CA ASP A 103 -8.03 -1.33 -12.14
C ASP A 103 -7.76 -0.76 -10.74
N ALA A 104 -6.61 -1.09 -10.15
CA ALA A 104 -6.17 -0.52 -8.89
C ALA A 104 -5.71 0.94 -9.04
N GLN A 105 -6.10 1.76 -8.10
CA GLN A 105 -5.67 3.16 -8.02
C GLN A 105 -4.52 3.30 -7.02
N LEU A 106 -3.64 4.27 -7.27
CA LEU A 106 -2.58 4.65 -6.35
C LEU A 106 -2.82 6.08 -5.89
N ALA A 107 -2.82 6.31 -4.59
CA ALA A 107 -2.98 7.63 -4.02
C ALA A 107 -1.88 7.93 -3.00
N SER A 108 -1.43 9.19 -2.97
CA SER A 108 -0.59 9.65 -1.87
C SER A 108 -1.40 9.77 -0.58
N TYR A 109 -0.84 9.39 0.56
CA TYR A 109 -1.46 9.57 1.88
C TYR A 109 -1.89 11.03 2.14
N HIS A 110 -1.18 12.00 1.59
CA HIS A 110 -1.51 13.43 1.73
C HIS A 110 -2.62 13.90 0.78
N SER A 111 -3.05 13.09 -0.17
CA SER A 111 -4.15 13.44 -1.08
C SER A 111 -5.51 13.28 -0.39
N ALA A 112 -6.55 13.92 -0.95
CA ALA A 112 -7.91 13.77 -0.46
C ALA A 112 -8.36 12.31 -0.40
N LYS A 113 -8.02 11.52 -1.45
CA LYS A 113 -8.35 10.09 -1.51
C LYS A 113 -7.51 9.24 -0.56
N GLY A 114 -6.26 9.63 -0.29
CA GLY A 114 -5.38 8.95 0.67
C GLY A 114 -5.86 9.04 2.12
N ARG A 115 -6.72 10.02 2.44
CA ARG A 115 -7.35 10.14 3.77
C ARG A 115 -8.25 8.96 4.11
N LEU A 116 -8.78 8.26 3.11
CA LEU A 116 -9.56 7.05 3.33
C LEU A 116 -8.77 5.99 4.12
N ALA A 117 -7.43 6.01 4.02
CA ALA A 117 -6.59 5.10 4.78
C ALA A 117 -6.58 5.33 6.30
N SER A 118 -7.04 6.48 6.80
CA SER A 118 -7.18 6.72 8.25
C SER A 118 -8.54 6.29 8.80
N LEU A 119 -9.47 5.86 7.95
CA LEU A 119 -10.80 5.43 8.36
C LEU A 119 -10.80 3.95 8.73
N PRO A 120 -11.53 3.59 9.81
CA PRO A 120 -11.81 2.19 10.10
C PRO A 120 -12.74 1.58 9.03
N VAL A 121 -12.74 0.26 8.94
CA VAL A 121 -13.67 -0.49 8.11
C VAL A 121 -15.12 -0.19 8.53
N GLY A 122 -16.01 -0.04 7.56
CA GLY A 122 -17.41 0.38 7.73
C GLY A 122 -17.62 1.90 7.74
N ASP A 123 -16.58 2.71 7.95
CA ASP A 123 -16.68 4.16 7.88
C ASP A 123 -16.66 4.65 6.42
N ALA A 124 -17.30 5.80 6.18
CA ALA A 124 -17.37 6.41 4.88
C ALA A 124 -16.89 7.87 4.89
N LEU A 125 -16.30 8.31 3.78
CA LEU A 125 -15.87 9.68 3.56
C LEU A 125 -16.26 10.14 2.16
N GLU A 126 -16.70 11.40 2.06
CA GLU A 126 -16.90 12.04 0.77
C GLU A 126 -15.59 12.65 0.26
N VAL A 127 -15.21 12.26 -0.94
CA VAL A 127 -14.00 12.75 -1.62
C VAL A 127 -14.37 13.22 -3.02
N ASN A 128 -14.17 14.49 -3.31
CA ASN A 128 -14.47 15.11 -4.61
C ASN A 128 -15.93 14.91 -5.07
N GLY A 129 -16.89 14.94 -4.15
CA GLY A 129 -18.31 14.76 -4.45
C GLY A 129 -18.76 13.31 -4.62
N HIS A 130 -17.92 12.34 -4.29
CA HIS A 130 -18.24 10.91 -4.27
C HIS A 130 -18.03 10.36 -2.86
N LYS A 131 -18.99 9.62 -2.36
CA LYS A 131 -18.91 8.96 -1.07
C LYS A 131 -18.29 7.57 -1.26
N TYR A 132 -17.26 7.25 -0.46
CA TYR A 132 -16.61 5.96 -0.44
C TYR A 132 -16.73 5.35 0.94
N THR A 133 -17.12 4.08 1.02
CA THR A 133 -17.13 3.27 2.23
C THR A 133 -15.92 2.34 2.21
N VAL A 134 -15.25 2.19 3.33
CA VAL A 134 -14.11 1.27 3.48
C VAL A 134 -14.64 -0.13 3.81
N ILE A 135 -14.51 -1.07 2.87
CA ILE A 135 -14.92 -2.47 3.04
C ILE A 135 -13.80 -3.31 3.62
N GLU A 136 -12.56 -3.02 3.19
CA GLU A 136 -11.38 -3.74 3.63
C GLU A 136 -10.21 -2.78 3.76
N SER A 137 -9.36 -3.03 4.74
CA SER A 137 -8.09 -2.34 4.91
C SER A 137 -6.96 -3.31 5.25
N ALA A 138 -5.80 -3.09 4.65
CA ALA A 138 -4.58 -3.80 4.99
C ALA A 138 -3.43 -2.79 5.07
N TYR A 139 -2.78 -2.68 6.23
CA TYR A 139 -1.63 -1.81 6.47
C TYR A 139 -0.39 -2.68 6.60
N PHE A 140 0.70 -2.29 5.96
CA PHE A 140 1.88 -3.12 5.92
C PHE A 140 3.18 -2.30 5.83
N LYS A 141 4.29 -2.96 6.14
CA LYS A 141 5.65 -2.44 5.97
C LYS A 141 6.30 -3.18 4.79
N PRO A 142 6.43 -2.56 3.61
CA PRO A 142 7.07 -3.21 2.48
C PRO A 142 8.56 -3.41 2.76
N ARG A 143 9.07 -4.56 2.34
CA ARG A 143 10.48 -4.93 2.45
C ARG A 143 10.94 -5.63 1.19
N LEU A 144 12.08 -5.21 0.68
CA LEU A 144 12.79 -5.90 -0.40
C LEU A 144 13.99 -6.64 0.18
N ASP A 145 14.10 -7.92 -0.12
CA ASP A 145 15.27 -8.76 0.18
C ASP A 145 15.68 -9.58 -1.06
N GLU A 146 16.64 -10.50 -0.90
CA GLU A 146 17.16 -11.36 -1.97
C GLU A 146 16.07 -12.22 -2.64
N LEU A 147 15.00 -12.51 -1.94
CA LEU A 147 13.86 -13.31 -2.40
C LEU A 147 12.74 -12.47 -3.04
N GLY A 148 12.91 -11.14 -3.10
CA GLY A 148 11.95 -10.21 -3.66
C GLY A 148 11.17 -9.40 -2.63
N TRP A 149 10.04 -8.84 -3.06
CA TRP A 149 9.18 -8.03 -2.21
C TRP A 149 8.44 -8.87 -1.17
N ASP A 150 8.30 -8.30 0.02
CA ASP A 150 7.45 -8.79 1.11
C ASP A 150 6.68 -7.64 1.74
N ALA A 151 5.60 -7.96 2.42
CA ALA A 151 4.86 -7.04 3.27
C ALA A 151 4.84 -7.60 4.69
N LEU A 152 5.54 -6.89 5.58
CA LEU A 152 5.69 -7.29 6.98
C LEU A 152 4.64 -6.63 7.86
N ASP A 153 4.37 -7.26 9.00
CA ASP A 153 3.43 -6.75 10.02
C ASP A 153 2.09 -6.29 9.41
N THR A 154 1.59 -7.05 8.42
CA THR A 154 0.34 -6.73 7.72
C THR A 154 -0.84 -6.83 8.66
N ARG A 155 -1.53 -5.72 8.85
CA ARG A 155 -2.77 -5.64 9.62
C ARG A 155 -3.92 -5.65 8.64
N PHE A 156 -4.72 -6.66 8.73
CA PHE A 156 -5.88 -6.87 7.91
C PHE A 156 -7.15 -6.65 8.73
N ASP A 157 -8.07 -5.90 8.18
CA ASP A 157 -9.43 -5.72 8.69
C ASP A 157 -10.42 -5.73 7.52
N HIS A 158 -11.59 -6.32 7.72
CA HIS A 158 -12.60 -6.49 6.68
C HIS A 158 -13.99 -6.56 7.33
N GLU A 159 -15.01 -6.04 6.66
CA GLU A 159 -16.38 -5.96 7.20
C GLU A 159 -16.97 -7.32 7.58
N GLU A 160 -16.72 -8.35 6.77
CA GLU A 160 -17.27 -9.70 6.97
C GLU A 160 -16.28 -10.72 7.54
N LEU A 161 -14.97 -10.40 7.61
CA LEU A 161 -13.92 -11.32 8.04
C LEU A 161 -13.31 -10.87 9.36
N SER A 162 -12.67 -11.79 10.07
CA SER A 162 -12.01 -11.45 11.33
C SER A 162 -10.73 -10.66 11.10
N ALA A 163 -10.56 -9.55 11.81
CA ALA A 163 -9.33 -8.80 11.82
C ALA A 163 -8.14 -9.64 12.29
N CYS A 164 -7.02 -9.54 11.61
CA CYS A 164 -5.83 -10.30 11.97
C CYS A 164 -4.52 -9.56 11.60
N THR A 165 -3.42 -10.01 12.18
CA THR A 165 -2.07 -9.55 11.83
C THR A 165 -1.28 -10.70 11.24
N ILE A 166 -0.62 -10.45 10.10
CA ILE A 166 0.18 -11.40 9.36
C ILE A 166 1.62 -10.92 9.39
N ASP A 167 2.53 -11.72 9.94
CA ASP A 167 3.94 -11.33 10.09
C ASP A 167 4.65 -11.10 8.74
N SER A 168 4.31 -11.91 7.72
CA SER A 168 4.87 -11.80 6.35
C SER A 168 3.87 -12.37 5.34
N LEU A 169 3.51 -11.59 4.32
CA LEU A 169 2.63 -12.07 3.25
C LEU A 169 3.31 -13.13 2.38
N ARG A 170 4.62 -13.02 2.17
CA ARG A 170 5.39 -14.03 1.42
C ARG A 170 5.49 -15.34 2.19
N ALA A 171 5.67 -15.31 3.51
CA ALA A 171 5.66 -16.51 4.34
C ALA A 171 4.29 -17.20 4.32
N LEU A 172 3.21 -16.42 4.33
CA LEU A 172 1.84 -16.94 4.17
C LEU A 172 1.69 -17.71 2.85
N LEU A 173 2.15 -17.16 1.73
CA LEU A 173 2.08 -17.82 0.43
C LEU A 173 2.89 -19.12 0.40
N ARG A 174 4.11 -19.13 0.96
CA ARG A 174 4.95 -20.32 1.02
C ARG A 174 4.37 -21.44 1.87
N ALA A 175 3.78 -21.08 3.02
CA ALA A 175 3.15 -22.06 3.89
C ALA A 175 1.96 -22.77 3.20
N LEU A 176 1.29 -22.07 2.30
CA LEU A 176 0.17 -22.62 1.54
C LEU A 176 0.62 -23.45 0.35
N ASP A 177 1.71 -23.02 -0.33
CA ASP A 177 2.31 -23.82 -1.41
C ASP A 177 2.91 -25.14 -0.86
N ALA A 178 3.55 -25.09 0.32
CA ALA A 178 4.04 -26.28 1.02
C ALA A 178 2.87 -27.20 1.42
N LYS A 179 1.78 -26.61 1.96
CA LYS A 179 0.56 -27.37 2.29
C LYS A 179 -0.08 -28.01 1.07
N ALA A 180 -0.12 -27.31 -0.07
CA ALA A 180 -0.65 -27.88 -1.31
C ALA A 180 0.21 -29.03 -1.84
N ALA A 181 1.54 -29.00 -1.62
CA ALA A 181 2.43 -30.09 -1.94
C ALA A 181 2.27 -31.29 -0.96
N ASP A 182 2.18 -31.00 0.35
CA ASP A 182 1.96 -32.02 1.38
C ASP A 182 0.56 -32.65 1.29
N ASP A 183 -0.48 -31.90 0.93
CA ASP A 183 -1.83 -32.45 0.68
C ASP A 183 -1.85 -33.40 -0.53
N PHE A 184 -0.98 -33.18 -1.52
CA PHE A 184 -0.85 -34.11 -2.65
C PHE A 184 -0.16 -35.42 -2.24
N ASP A 185 0.87 -35.34 -1.39
CA ASP A 185 1.53 -36.52 -0.83
C ASP A 185 0.69 -37.20 0.26
N ALA A 186 -0.06 -36.44 1.06
CA ALA A 186 -0.96 -36.96 2.08
C ALA A 186 -2.26 -37.55 1.51
N MET A 187 -2.70 -37.14 0.30
CA MET A 187 -3.72 -37.85 -0.46
C MET A 187 -3.24 -39.23 -0.92
N LEU A 188 -1.93 -39.43 -1.02
CA LEU A 188 -1.31 -40.74 -1.32
C LEU A 188 -1.14 -41.63 -0.07
N GLU A 189 -1.09 -41.02 1.12
CA GLU A 189 -0.95 -41.71 2.41
C GLU A 189 -2.15 -41.47 3.33
N ALA A 190 -3.35 -41.80 2.88
CA ALA A 190 -4.61 -41.59 3.62
C ALA A 190 -4.52 -41.94 5.11
N GLY A 191 -4.55 -40.97 5.98
CA GLY A 191 -4.97 -41.28 7.34
C GLY A 191 -4.50 -40.54 8.56
N ALA A 192 -3.97 -39.34 8.54
CA ALA A 192 -3.79 -38.67 9.83
C ALA A 192 -3.59 -37.14 9.76
N THR A 193 -4.48 -36.47 10.44
CA THR A 193 -4.39 -35.36 11.40
C THR A 193 -4.47 -33.94 10.85
N GLU A 194 -5.71 -33.41 10.88
CA GLU A 194 -6.09 -31.99 10.72
C GLU A 194 -5.45 -31.04 11.76
N GLN A 195 -4.85 -31.56 12.84
CA GLN A 195 -4.40 -30.72 13.96
C GLN A 195 -3.07 -29.99 13.76
N HIS A 196 -2.22 -30.42 12.83
CA HIS A 196 -0.90 -29.79 12.59
C HIS A 196 -0.95 -28.63 11.59
N ILE A 197 -2.05 -28.47 10.90
CA ILE A 197 -2.23 -27.50 9.81
C ILE A 197 -2.48 -26.08 10.35
N HIS A 198 -3.03 -25.95 11.53
CA HIS A 198 -3.31 -24.65 12.16
C HIS A 198 -2.09 -23.96 12.78
N GLN A 199 -0.99 -24.66 13.02
CA GLN A 199 0.20 -24.07 13.66
C GLN A 199 1.09 -23.26 12.72
N GLY A 200 1.03 -23.46 11.41
CA GLY A 200 1.80 -22.70 10.43
C GLY A 200 1.19 -21.33 10.08
N LEU A 201 -0.10 -21.16 10.28
CA LEU A 201 -0.85 -19.92 10.06
C LEU A 201 -1.14 -19.22 11.41
N MET A 202 -0.09 -18.94 12.18
CA MET A 202 -0.26 -18.23 13.44
C MET A 202 -0.53 -16.76 13.21
N HIS A 203 -1.79 -16.42 13.08
CA HIS A 203 -2.27 -15.05 13.20
C HIS A 203 -2.12 -14.61 14.67
N ARG A 204 -1.08 -13.84 14.96
CA ARG A 204 -0.98 -13.22 16.29
C ARG A 204 -1.82 -11.96 16.29
N ILE A 205 -2.91 -11.97 17.03
CA ILE A 205 -3.64 -10.74 17.38
C ILE A 205 -2.71 -9.95 18.31
N ARG A 206 -2.09 -8.92 17.81
CA ARG A 206 -1.31 -7.97 18.63
C ARG A 206 -2.26 -6.91 19.15
N GLN A 207 -2.50 -6.90 20.46
CA GLN A 207 -3.39 -5.95 21.14
C GLN A 207 -2.76 -4.56 21.37
N SER A 208 -1.47 -4.37 21.12
CA SER A 208 -0.82 -3.07 21.35
C SER A 208 0.14 -2.71 20.23
N MET A 209 -0.01 -1.53 19.69
CA MET A 209 0.94 -0.90 18.80
C MET A 209 1.78 0.11 19.56
N ALA A 210 3.08 0.08 19.35
CA ALA A 210 3.89 1.25 19.62
C ALA A 210 3.51 2.36 18.62
N LEU A 211 2.91 3.46 19.10
CA LEU A 211 2.45 4.60 18.29
C LEU A 211 3.54 5.16 17.34
N ARG A 212 4.83 4.95 17.67
CA ARG A 212 5.98 5.40 16.88
C ARG A 212 6.16 4.69 15.55
N ASP A 213 5.59 3.48 15.39
CA ASP A 213 5.75 2.65 14.19
C ASP A 213 4.52 2.62 13.29
N GLN A 214 3.51 3.43 13.59
CA GLN A 214 2.32 3.51 12.75
C GLN A 214 2.62 4.24 11.44
N PRO A 215 2.58 3.57 10.29
CA PRO A 215 2.79 4.22 8.99
C PRO A 215 1.63 5.13 8.60
N ILE A 216 0.43 4.86 9.16
CA ILE A 216 -0.82 5.60 8.95
C ILE A 216 -1.39 5.97 10.31
N LEU A 217 -1.77 7.22 10.46
CA LEU A 217 -2.44 7.75 11.64
C LEU A 217 -3.87 7.21 11.71
N ASP A 218 -4.40 7.02 12.92
CA ASP A 218 -5.82 6.75 13.07
C ASP A 218 -6.66 8.01 12.70
N LYS A 219 -7.98 7.85 12.61
CA LYS A 219 -8.88 8.92 12.18
C LYS A 219 -8.72 10.22 12.98
N PHE A 220 -8.60 10.11 14.31
CA PHE A 220 -8.49 11.30 15.17
C PHE A 220 -7.11 11.94 15.06
N GLN A 221 -6.05 11.14 15.00
CA GLN A 221 -4.69 11.64 14.80
C GLN A 221 -4.53 12.31 13.43
N ASP A 222 -5.13 11.74 12.38
CA ASP A 222 -5.11 12.31 11.03
C ASP A 222 -5.89 13.64 10.97
N GLU A 223 -7.04 13.73 11.62
CA GLU A 223 -7.81 14.97 11.71
C GLU A 223 -7.00 16.08 12.40
N ILE A 224 -6.39 15.77 13.55
CA ILE A 224 -5.55 16.74 14.28
C ILE A 224 -4.33 17.16 13.44
N PHE A 225 -3.69 16.23 12.78
CA PHE A 225 -2.50 16.50 11.96
C PHE A 225 -2.80 17.39 10.76
N ARG A 226 -4.01 17.31 10.20
CA ARG A 226 -4.45 18.10 9.03
C ARG A 226 -5.08 19.45 9.39
N LEU A 227 -5.28 19.75 10.67
CA LEU A 227 -5.74 21.06 11.08
C LEU A 227 -4.71 22.15 10.70
N PRO A 228 -5.15 23.34 10.29
CA PRO A 228 -4.27 24.50 10.14
C PRO A 228 -3.46 24.74 11.42
N LEU A 229 -2.23 25.21 11.30
CA LEU A 229 -1.32 25.42 12.43
C LEU A 229 -1.88 26.36 13.51
N ASP A 230 -2.74 27.30 13.12
CA ASP A 230 -3.44 28.25 14.00
C ASP A 230 -4.62 27.61 14.74
N SER A 231 -5.10 26.46 14.29
CA SER A 231 -6.21 25.72 14.89
C SER A 231 -5.75 24.50 15.69
N GLN A 232 -4.45 24.24 15.75
CA GLN A 232 -3.90 23.12 16.53
C GLN A 232 -3.90 23.47 18.01
N LEU A 233 -4.82 22.90 18.78
CA LEU A 233 -4.83 22.94 20.24
C LEU A 233 -3.77 21.95 20.76
N MET A 234 -2.71 22.48 21.38
CA MET A 234 -1.87 21.65 22.24
C MET A 234 -2.65 21.29 23.50
N ILE A 235 -3.11 20.05 23.60
CA ILE A 235 -3.59 19.49 24.85
C ILE A 235 -2.33 19.09 25.63
N MET A 236 -2.01 19.86 26.67
CA MET A 236 -0.98 19.51 27.66
C MET A 236 -1.54 18.48 28.65
#